data_7537b83fe0a69f0ed64d78acea0e942d
#
_entry.id   7537b83fe0a69f0ed64d78acea0e942d
#
_cell.length_a   1.000
_cell.length_b   1.000
_cell.length_c   1.000
_cell.angle_alpha   90.00
_cell.angle_beta   90.00
_cell.angle_gamma   90.00
#
_symmetry.space_group_name_H-M   'P 1'
#
loop_
_entity.id
_entity.type
_entity.pdbx_description
1 polymer ?
#
loop_
_entity_poly.entity_id
_entity_poly.type
_entity_poly.pdbx_seq_one_letter_code
_entity_poly.pdbx_strand_id
1 'polypeptide(L)' 'MAALPRRPVRSTVIAAIGYDSETAELEVEFRSGDVYRYFAVPPSVHKALIEAESPGAYFNKHVSDHYPTRQQY' A
#
# COMPACT_ATOMS: atom_id res chain seq x y z
N MET A 1 -2.25 -12.22 11.93
CA MET A 1 -1.08 -11.51 11.40
C MET A 1 -0.98 -10.14 12.03
N ALA A 2 0.19 -9.75 12.49
CA ALA A 2 0.37 -8.42 13.04
C ALA A 2 0.28 -7.36 11.94
N ALA A 3 -0.25 -6.19 12.27
CA ALA A 3 -0.26 -5.06 11.34
C ALA A 3 1.18 -4.58 11.13
N LEU A 4 1.48 -4.15 9.89
CA LEU A 4 2.76 -3.55 9.58
C LEU A 4 2.78 -2.09 10.05
N PRO A 5 3.93 -1.59 10.51
CA PRO A 5 4.04 -0.16 10.78
C PRO A 5 3.71 0.63 9.52
N ARG A 6 2.82 1.61 9.64
CA ARG A 6 2.37 2.43 8.52
C ARG A 6 2.79 3.86 8.71
N ARG A 7 3.18 4.49 7.60
CA ARG A 7 3.53 5.91 7.56
C ARG A 7 2.44 6.69 6.84
N PRO A 8 2.04 7.85 7.35
CA PRO A 8 1.07 8.71 6.66
C PRO A 8 1.61 9.16 5.31
N VAL A 9 0.72 9.30 4.34
CA VAL A 9 1.06 9.83 3.01
C VAL A 9 0.09 10.95 2.65
N ARG A 10 0.53 11.84 1.77
CA ARG A 10 -0.34 12.91 1.25
C ARG A 10 -1.14 12.39 0.08
N SER A 11 -2.40 12.08 0.36
CA SER A 11 -3.31 11.59 -0.66
C SER A 11 -4.74 11.81 -0.20
N THR A 12 -5.66 12.04 -1.14
CA THR A 12 -7.09 12.13 -0.83
C THR A 12 -7.71 10.74 -0.67
N VAL A 13 -7.01 9.69 -1.11
CA VAL A 13 -7.51 8.31 -1.11
C VAL A 13 -6.80 7.45 -0.07
N ILE A 14 -5.48 7.56 0.01
CA ILE A 14 -4.66 6.73 0.88
C ILE A 14 -4.25 7.53 2.11
N ALA A 15 -4.47 6.96 3.29
CA ALA A 15 -4.10 7.59 4.56
C ALA A 15 -2.69 7.23 4.98
N ALA A 16 -2.30 5.96 4.84
CA ALA A 16 -0.99 5.49 5.29
C ALA A 16 -0.57 4.23 4.55
N ILE A 17 0.73 3.98 4.51
CA ILE A 17 1.32 2.82 3.82
C ILE A 17 2.36 2.17 4.72
N GLY A 18 2.33 0.85 4.81
CA GLY A 18 3.36 0.03 5.46
C GLY A 18 3.92 -0.99 4.49
N TYR A 19 5.16 -1.41 4.72
CA TYR A 19 5.80 -2.39 3.85
C TYR A 19 6.79 -3.24 4.63
N ASP A 20 6.81 -4.54 4.32
CA ASP A 20 7.80 -5.48 4.85
C ASP A 20 8.62 -6.02 3.68
N SER A 21 9.88 -5.61 3.60
CA SER A 21 10.76 -6.02 2.50
C SER A 21 11.17 -7.50 2.59
N GLU A 22 11.10 -8.09 3.78
CA GLU A 22 11.45 -9.50 3.94
C GLU A 22 10.38 -10.42 3.37
N THR A 23 9.12 -10.03 3.52
CA THR A 23 7.99 -10.84 3.04
C THR A 23 7.38 -10.30 1.76
N ALA A 24 7.82 -9.12 1.30
CA ALA A 24 7.26 -8.42 0.15
C ALA A 24 5.78 -8.11 0.32
N GLU A 25 5.36 -7.78 1.54
CA GLU A 25 3.96 -7.45 1.84
C GLU A 25 3.81 -5.94 1.97
N LEU A 26 2.81 -5.41 1.28
CA LEU A 26 2.45 -3.99 1.29
C LEU A 26 1.10 -3.85 1.99
N GLU A 27 1.00 -2.96 2.97
CA GLU A 27 -0.26 -2.69 3.65
C GLU A 27 -0.68 -1.26 3.34
N VAL A 28 -1.93 -1.09 2.89
CA VAL A 28 -2.46 0.21 2.50
C VAL A 28 -3.71 0.50 3.33
N GLU A 29 -3.67 1.61 4.05
CA GLU A 29 -4.81 2.12 4.78
C GLU A 29 -5.44 3.25 3.96
N PHE A 30 -6.71 3.09 3.62
CA PHE A 30 -7.45 4.09 2.85
C PHE A 30 -8.14 5.08 3.78
N ARG A 31 -8.45 6.25 3.25
CA ARG A 31 -9.16 7.30 4.02
C ARG A 31 -10.54 6.83 4.49
N SER A 32 -11.11 5.85 3.81
CA SER A 32 -12.39 5.24 4.21
C SER A 32 -12.28 4.44 5.52
N GLY A 33 -11.07 4.10 5.95
CA GLY A 33 -10.82 3.25 7.11
C GLY A 33 -10.51 1.80 6.74
N ASP A 34 -10.70 1.41 5.49
CA ASP A 34 -10.37 0.06 5.04
C ASP A 34 -8.85 -0.12 4.99
N VAL A 35 -8.40 -1.31 5.38
CA VAL A 35 -6.99 -1.67 5.33
C VAL A 35 -6.85 -2.95 4.51
N TYR A 36 -6.01 -2.89 3.49
CA TYR A 36 -5.74 -4.03 2.60
C TYR A 36 -4.27 -4.37 2.63
N ARG A 37 -3.96 -5.67 2.54
CA ARG A 37 -2.60 -6.15 2.40
C ARG A 37 -2.42 -6.78 1.02
N TYR A 38 -1.33 -6.40 0.36
CA TYR A 38 -0.97 -6.89 -0.98
C TYR A 38 0.29 -7.74 -0.86
N PHE A 39 0.35 -8.84 -1.60
CA PHE A 39 1.40 -9.84 -1.45
C PHE A 39 2.29 -9.87 -2.69
N ALA A 40 3.55 -10.25 -2.49
CA ALA A 40 4.53 -10.36 -3.56
C ALA A 40 4.79 -9.03 -4.26
N VAL A 41 4.82 -7.94 -3.51
CA VAL A 41 5.05 -6.59 -4.04
C VAL A 41 6.54 -6.28 -3.96
N PRO A 42 7.22 -6.04 -5.10
CA PRO A 42 8.65 -5.72 -5.07
C PRO A 42 8.94 -4.41 -4.33
N PRO A 43 10.11 -4.29 -3.70
CA PRO A 43 10.50 -3.03 -3.03
C PRO A 43 10.45 -1.81 -3.95
N SER A 44 10.74 -1.99 -5.25
CA SER A 44 10.70 -0.90 -6.23
C SER A 44 9.29 -0.32 -6.38
N VAL A 45 8.27 -1.16 -6.28
CA VAL A 45 6.88 -0.70 -6.36
C VAL A 45 6.51 0.08 -5.11
N HIS A 46 6.91 -0.39 -3.94
CA HIS A 46 6.69 0.35 -2.70
C HIS A 46 7.36 1.73 -2.75
N LYS A 47 8.62 1.75 -3.18
CA LYS A 47 9.37 3.01 -3.28
C LYS A 47 8.69 3.99 -4.24
N ALA A 48 8.29 3.50 -5.42
CA ALA A 48 7.61 4.35 -6.40
C ALA A 48 6.28 4.88 -5.88
N LEU A 49 5.55 4.05 -5.12
CA LEU A 49 4.28 4.44 -4.54
C LEU A 49 4.43 5.60 -3.53
N ILE A 50 5.40 5.48 -2.61
CA ILE A 50 5.58 6.51 -1.58
C ILE A 50 6.23 7.79 -2.14
N GLU A 51 6.93 7.70 -3.27
CA GLU A 51 7.56 8.85 -3.94
C GLU A 51 6.67 9.48 -5.01
N ALA A 52 5.54 8.88 -5.32
CA ALA A 52 4.66 9.39 -6.38
C ALA A 52 4.06 10.73 -5.99
N GLU A 53 3.93 11.64 -6.98
CA GLU A 53 3.20 12.89 -6.78
C GLU A 53 1.77 12.64 -6.32
N SER A 54 1.14 11.60 -6.90
CA SER A 54 -0.20 11.18 -6.52
C SER A 54 -0.15 9.70 -6.16
N PRO A 55 0.05 9.36 -4.88
CA PRO A 55 0.06 7.95 -4.46
C PRO A 55 -1.22 7.20 -4.82
N GLY A 56 -2.38 7.86 -4.74
CA GLY A 56 -3.64 7.25 -5.10
C GLY A 56 -3.70 6.88 -6.58
N ALA A 57 -3.23 7.76 -7.47
CA ALA A 57 -3.20 7.48 -8.90
C ALA A 57 -2.20 6.36 -9.23
N TYR A 58 -1.02 6.41 -8.61
CA TYR A 58 -0.02 5.36 -8.80
C TYR A 58 -0.58 4.01 -8.34
N PHE A 59 -1.21 3.98 -7.17
CA PHE A 59 -1.80 2.77 -6.62
C PHE A 59 -2.82 2.18 -7.59
N ASN A 60 -3.74 3.00 -8.10
CA ASN A 60 -4.77 2.52 -9.02
C ASN A 60 -4.18 1.94 -10.30
N LYS A 61 -3.10 2.54 -10.80
CA LYS A 61 -2.50 2.13 -12.06
C LYS A 61 -1.58 0.92 -11.94
N HIS A 62 -0.83 0.82 -10.84
CA HIS A 62 0.27 -0.14 -10.72
C HIS A 62 0.10 -1.18 -9.63
N VAL A 63 -0.77 -0.98 -8.66
CA VAL A 63 -0.93 -1.89 -7.53
C VAL A 63 -2.30 -2.56 -7.52
N SER A 64 -3.36 -1.78 -7.68
CA SER A 64 -4.73 -2.29 -7.68
C SER A 64 -4.90 -3.31 -8.81
N ASP A 65 -5.41 -4.49 -8.48
CA ASP A 65 -5.64 -5.59 -9.42
C ASP A 65 -4.36 -6.20 -10.03
N HIS A 66 -3.18 -5.80 -9.55
CA HIS A 66 -1.90 -6.35 -10.04
C HIS A 66 -1.28 -7.36 -9.10
N TYR A 67 -1.71 -7.42 -7.85
CA TYR A 67 -1.14 -8.31 -6.84
C TYR A 67 -2.24 -9.01 -6.05
N PRO A 68 -1.99 -10.23 -5.54
CA PRO A 68 -2.92 -10.84 -4.61
C PRO A 68 -3.14 -9.92 -3.41
N THR A 69 -4.38 -9.85 -2.93
CA THR A 69 -4.73 -8.95 -1.85
C THR A 69 -5.72 -9.59 -0.88
N ARG A 70 -5.69 -9.11 0.35
CA ARG A 70 -6.65 -9.50 1.38
C ARG A 70 -6.99 -8.28 2.21
N GLN A 71 -8.28 -8.06 2.43
CA GLN A 71 -8.73 -6.99 3.33
C GLN A 71 -8.43 -7.39 4.77
N GLN A 72 -7.80 -6.48 5.53
CA GLN A 72 -7.46 -6.71 6.94
C GLN A 72 -8.51 -6.12 7.86
N TYR A 73 -9.01 -4.95 7.53
CA TYR A 73 -10.02 -4.25 8.31
C TYR A 73 -11.03 -3.55 7.43
#